data_8b8f3b9196a50db30a5f648ddd7615b0
#
_entry.id   8b8f3b9196a50db30a5f648ddd7615b0
#
_cell.length_a   1.000
_cell.length_b   1.000
_cell.length_c   1.000
_cell.angle_alpha   90.00
_cell.angle_beta   90.00
_cell.angle_gamma   90.00
#
_symmetry.space_group_name_H-M   'P 1'
#
loop_
_entity.id
_entity.type
_entity.pdbx_description
1 polymer ?
#
loop_
_entity_poly.entity_id
_entity_poly.type
_entity_poly.pdbx_seq_one_letter_code
_entity_poly.pdbx_strand_id
1 'polypeptide(L)' 'MTTQLERIRGLSSQDLLMLGIKDMAYLNDIEVDGETVVALFAANGQQIGVMEDLQTAVAAAWQNGLAPMTVH' A
#
# COMPACT_ATOMS: atom_id res chain seq x y z
N MET A 1 1.25 -19.61 1.45
CA MET A 1 2.41 -18.88 0.92
C MET A 1 2.38 -17.44 1.43
N THR A 2 3.50 -16.98 1.96
CA THR A 2 3.58 -15.63 2.52
C THR A 2 3.65 -14.60 1.39
N THR A 3 2.78 -13.59 1.43
CA THR A 3 2.80 -12.50 0.46
C THR A 3 3.86 -11.47 0.87
N GLN A 4 4.29 -10.64 -0.08
CA GLN A 4 5.20 -9.53 0.25
C GLN A 4 4.59 -8.60 1.28
N LEU A 5 3.28 -8.42 1.24
CA LEU A 5 2.56 -7.56 2.16
C LEU A 5 2.67 -8.06 3.60
N GLU A 6 2.55 -9.37 3.80
CA GLU A 6 2.69 -9.97 5.13
C GLU A 6 4.10 -9.85 5.65
N ARG A 7 5.10 -10.01 4.79
CA ARG A 7 6.50 -9.87 5.16
C ARG A 7 6.82 -8.45 5.62
N ILE A 8 6.27 -7.46 4.91
CA ILE A 8 6.50 -6.05 5.24
C ILE A 8 5.88 -5.69 6.58
N ARG A 9 4.73 -6.27 6.92
CA ARG A 9 4.08 -6.01 8.22
C ARG A 9 4.97 -6.37 9.40
N GLY A 10 5.86 -7.35 9.23
CA GLY A 10 6.77 -7.77 10.29
C GLY A 10 8.05 -6.97 10.36
N LEU A 11 8.24 -5.98 9.48
CA LEU A 11 9.45 -5.19 9.44
C LEU A 11 9.32 -3.92 10.28
N SER A 12 10.42 -3.52 10.91
CA SER A 12 10.50 -2.23 11.59
C SER A 12 10.73 -1.11 10.56
N SER A 13 10.55 0.14 10.99
CA SER A 13 10.84 1.29 10.12
C SER A 13 12.28 1.29 9.63
N GLN A 14 13.21 0.86 10.49
CA GLN A 14 14.62 0.80 10.13
C GLN A 14 14.87 -0.27 9.06
N ASP A 15 14.20 -1.42 9.17
CA ASP A 15 14.31 -2.48 8.16
C ASP A 15 13.81 -2.00 6.81
N LEU A 16 12.72 -1.24 6.80
CA LEU A 16 12.16 -0.69 5.56
C LEU A 16 13.13 0.28 4.90
N LEU A 17 13.80 1.12 5.68
CA LEU A 17 14.80 2.05 5.16
C LEU A 17 15.98 1.31 4.56
N MET A 18 16.41 0.22 5.16
CA MET A 18 17.50 -0.59 4.63
C MET A 18 17.15 -1.23 3.28
N LEU A 19 15.87 -1.46 3.02
CA LEU A 19 15.38 -1.97 1.74
C LEU A 19 15.17 -0.87 0.72
N GLY A 20 15.44 0.39 1.07
CA GLY A 20 15.23 1.54 0.19
C GLY A 20 13.80 2.05 0.18
N ILE A 21 12.98 1.61 1.11
CA ILE A 21 11.59 2.03 1.23
C ILE A 21 11.51 3.23 2.16
N LYS A 22 10.97 4.33 1.66
CA LYS A 22 10.96 5.59 2.42
C LYS A 22 9.80 5.69 3.39
N ASP A 23 8.67 5.07 3.09
CA ASP A 23 7.46 5.23 3.87
C ASP A 23 6.49 4.11 3.54
N MET A 24 5.34 4.12 4.21
CA MET A 24 4.29 3.14 4.01
C MET A 24 3.11 3.76 3.28
N ALA A 25 2.42 2.95 2.50
CA ALA A 25 1.17 3.32 1.87
C ALA A 25 0.06 2.42 2.39
N TYR A 26 -1.09 3.00 2.71
CA TYR A 26 -2.25 2.24 3.18
C TYR A 26 -3.22 2.03 2.04
N LEU A 27 -3.61 0.77 1.87
CA LEU A 27 -4.56 0.37 0.82
C LEU A 27 -5.90 0.09 1.48
N ASN A 28 -6.94 0.76 1.03
CA ASN A 28 -8.27 0.63 1.60
C ASN A 28 -9.29 0.43 0.48
N ASP A 29 -10.15 -0.56 0.64
CA ASP A 29 -11.23 -0.80 -0.32
C ASP A 29 -12.31 0.26 -0.13
N ILE A 30 -12.65 0.94 -1.21
CA ILE A 30 -13.74 1.91 -1.23
C ILE A 30 -14.70 1.58 -2.37
N GLU A 31 -15.93 2.04 -2.25
CA GLU A 31 -16.93 1.85 -3.29
C GLU A 31 -17.18 3.16 -4.01
N VAL A 32 -17.06 3.13 -5.34
CA VAL A 32 -17.29 4.28 -6.19
C VAL A 32 -18.22 3.85 -7.32
N ASP A 33 -19.38 4.49 -7.40
CA ASP A 33 -20.38 4.22 -8.44
C ASP A 33 -20.77 2.74 -8.52
N GLY A 34 -20.87 2.09 -7.37
CA GLY A 34 -21.26 0.68 -7.28
C GLY A 34 -20.13 -0.30 -7.53
N GLU A 35 -18.91 0.17 -7.75
CA GLU A 35 -17.75 -0.68 -7.96
C GLU A 35 -16.77 -0.54 -6.80
N THR A 36 -16.18 -1.68 -6.39
CA THR A 36 -15.15 -1.66 -5.36
C THR A 36 -13.81 -1.39 -6.01
N VAL A 37 -13.15 -0.35 -5.52
CA VAL A 37 -11.81 0.03 -5.98
C VAL A 37 -10.89 0.15 -4.75
N VAL A 38 -9.59 0.25 -4.99
CA VAL A 38 -8.61 0.34 -3.92
C VAL A 38 -8.05 1.75 -3.88
N ALA A 39 -8.25 2.44 -2.76
CA ALA A 39 -7.67 3.76 -2.55
C ALA A 39 -6.30 3.61 -1.90
N LEU A 40 -5.34 4.38 -2.38
CA LEU A 40 -3.97 4.37 -1.92
C LEU A 40 -3.71 5.66 -1.14
N PHE A 41 -3.33 5.51 0.13
CA PHE A 41 -3.08 6.64 1.03
C PHE A 41 -1.64 6.65 1.51
N ALA A 42 -1.04 7.83 1.58
CA ALA A 42 0.25 8.01 2.21
C ALA A 42 0.13 7.87 3.73
N ALA A 43 1.27 7.74 4.42
CA ALA A 43 1.29 7.59 5.88
C ALA A 43 0.67 8.78 6.60
N ASN A 44 0.70 9.97 6.00
CA ASN A 44 0.09 11.17 6.57
C ASN A 44 -1.42 11.26 6.34
N GLY A 45 -2.03 10.24 5.69
CA GLY A 45 -3.45 10.20 5.40
C GLY A 45 -3.84 10.82 4.06
N GLN A 46 -2.91 11.37 3.32
CA GLN A 46 -3.19 11.98 2.03
C GLN A 46 -3.46 10.91 0.98
N GLN A 47 -4.56 11.03 0.25
CA GLN A 47 -4.87 10.11 -0.82
C GLN A 47 -3.92 10.33 -2.00
N ILE A 48 -3.24 9.26 -2.40
CA ILE A 48 -2.30 9.31 -3.53
C ILE A 48 -3.01 9.00 -4.83
N GLY A 49 -3.93 8.04 -4.81
CA GLY A 49 -4.67 7.64 -5.99
C GLY A 49 -5.67 6.55 -5.72
N VAL A 50 -6.36 6.14 -6.77
CA VAL A 50 -7.35 5.06 -6.72
C VAL A 50 -7.05 4.10 -7.86
N MET A 51 -7.00 2.81 -7.54
CA MET A 51 -6.69 1.74 -8.50
C MET A 51 -7.86 0.78 -8.62
N GLU A 52 -7.96 0.10 -9.76
CA GLU A 52 -9.05 -0.82 -10.02
C GLU A 52 -8.99 -2.07 -9.13
N ASP A 53 -7.80 -2.52 -8.79
CA ASP A 53 -7.64 -3.71 -7.99
C ASP A 53 -6.43 -3.60 -7.06
N LEU A 54 -6.35 -4.55 -6.12
CA LEU A 54 -5.31 -4.56 -5.10
C LEU A 54 -3.92 -4.77 -5.73
N GLN A 55 -3.82 -5.62 -6.72
CA GLN A 55 -2.54 -5.91 -7.35
C GLN A 55 -1.93 -4.68 -7.99
N THR A 56 -2.76 -3.91 -8.68
CA THR A 56 -2.32 -2.64 -9.30
C THR A 56 -1.90 -1.63 -8.23
N ALA A 57 -2.66 -1.56 -7.13
CA ALA A 57 -2.35 -0.65 -6.03
C ALA A 57 -1.03 -1.02 -5.35
N VAL A 58 -0.78 -2.31 -5.15
CA VAL A 58 0.48 -2.79 -4.57
C VAL A 58 1.66 -2.42 -5.48
N ALA A 59 1.51 -2.64 -6.78
CA ALA A 59 2.56 -2.29 -7.73
C ALA A 59 2.82 -0.78 -7.75
N ALA A 60 1.76 0.03 -7.69
CA ALA A 60 1.90 1.48 -7.65
C ALA A 60 2.63 1.94 -6.39
N ALA A 61 2.35 1.33 -5.25
CA ALA A 61 3.05 1.65 -4.01
C ALA A 61 4.54 1.37 -4.13
N TRP A 62 4.91 0.20 -4.62
CA TRP A 62 6.32 -0.15 -4.81
C TRP A 62 7.04 0.80 -5.77
N GLN A 63 6.36 1.20 -6.85
CA GLN A 63 6.95 2.11 -7.83
C GLN A 63 7.23 3.49 -7.22
N ASN A 64 6.50 3.86 -6.19
CA ASN A 64 6.68 5.13 -5.48
C ASN A 64 7.61 5.00 -4.26
N GLY A 65 8.24 3.84 -4.06
CA GLY A 65 9.13 3.62 -2.94
C GLY A 65 8.39 3.49 -1.61
N LEU A 66 7.14 3.03 -1.66
CA LEU A 66 6.28 2.89 -0.50
C LEU A 66 5.98 1.41 -0.23
N ALA A 67 5.92 1.04 1.04
CA ALA A 67 5.56 -0.31 1.44
C ALA A 67 4.02 -0.40 1.55
N PRO A 68 3.38 -1.26 0.75
CA PRO A 68 1.92 -1.35 0.78
C PRO A 68 1.43 -2.09 2.03
N MET A 69 0.41 -1.54 2.67
CA MET A 69 -0.25 -2.12 3.84
C MET A 69 -1.75 -2.14 3.59
N THR A 70 -2.37 -3.30 3.74
CA THR A 70 -3.81 -3.43 3.58
C THR A 70 -4.51 -3.04 4.88
N VAL A 71 -5.54 -2.20 4.76
CA VAL A 71 -6.35 -1.76 5.90
C VAL A 71 -7.78 -2.24 5.66
N HIS A 72 -8.33 -2.92 6.65
CA HIS A 72 -9.72 -3.40 6.58
C HIS A 72 -10.56 -2.78 7.68
#